data_6f871395e5bbbe8a655c53d40fffa087
#
_entry.id   6f871395e5bbbe8a655c53d40fffa087
#
_cell.length_a   1.000
_cell.length_b   1.000
_cell.length_c   1.000
_cell.angle_alpha   90.00
_cell.angle_beta   90.00
_cell.angle_gamma   90.00
#
_symmetry.space_group_name_H-M   'P 1'
#
loop_
_entity.id
_entity.type
_entity.pdbx_description
1 polymer ?
#
loop_
_entity_poly.entity_id
_entity_poly.type
_entity_poly.pdbx_seq_one_letter_code
_entity_poly.pdbx_strand_id
1 'polypeptide(L)'
;YLFTIKSKRYCIVEKKIYSYDEAYEESLRYFQGDELAARVWVNKYAVKDSFGNIYEKSPEDMHWRIANEVARIEAKYPNALSSEELFGLFNHFKYIVPQGSPMTGIGNNYQVASLSNCFVIGVDGEADSYGAIFKVDEEQVQLMKRRGGVGHDLSHIRPKGSPVKNSALTSTGLVPFMERYSNSTREVAQDGRRGALMLSVSIKHPDSEAFIDAKMTEGKVTGANVSVKLTDAFMQAAIDGKPFVQQYPIDADEPLFKKEISATDLWKKIVHNAWKSAEPGVLFWDTILRESVPDCYADLGYRTVSTNPCGEIPLCPYDSCRLLAINLYSYVVNPFKPDAYFDFDLFKKHVALAQRIMDDIIDLELEKIERIMAKIDSDPENEDVKLSLIHISEPTRLQLIS
;
A
#
# COMPACT_ATOMS: atom_id res chain seq x y z
N TYR A 1 -22.47 33.17 38.80
CA TYR A 1 -21.05 32.93 38.52
C TYR A 1 -20.84 32.99 37.03
N LEU A 2 -20.32 34.10 36.52
CA LEU A 2 -19.94 34.31 35.13
C LEU A 2 -18.58 33.63 34.89
N PHE A 3 -18.56 32.61 34.06
CA PHE A 3 -17.33 32.09 33.52
C PHE A 3 -16.94 32.85 32.28
N THR A 4 -15.88 33.66 32.38
CA THR A 4 -15.27 34.37 31.26
C THR A 4 -14.44 33.38 30.44
N ILE A 5 -14.96 32.93 29.28
CA ILE A 5 -14.21 32.16 28.31
C ILE A 5 -13.25 33.14 27.61
N LYS A 6 -11.96 33.07 27.95
CA LYS A 6 -10.90 33.74 27.17
C LYS A 6 -10.81 33.06 25.80
N SER A 7 -11.40 33.65 24.79
CA SER A 7 -11.18 33.24 23.40
C SER A 7 -9.72 33.51 23.04
N LYS A 8 -8.94 32.45 22.85
CA LYS A 8 -7.68 32.54 22.12
C LYS A 8 -8.01 32.96 20.71
N ARG A 9 -7.73 34.23 20.34
CA ARG A 9 -7.71 34.69 18.95
C ARG A 9 -6.64 33.87 18.23
N TYR A 10 -7.05 32.83 17.51
CA TYR A 10 -6.21 32.27 16.47
C TYR A 10 -6.09 33.32 15.39
N CYS A 11 -4.89 33.88 15.15
CA CYS A 11 -4.61 34.59 13.93
C CYS A 11 -4.86 33.57 12.78
N ILE A 12 -5.96 33.74 12.09
CA ILE A 12 -6.20 33.09 10.80
C ILE A 12 -5.24 33.78 9.85
N VAL A 13 -4.06 33.19 9.66
CA VAL A 13 -3.20 33.54 8.53
C VAL A 13 -3.99 33.04 7.31
N GLU A 14 -4.59 33.96 6.56
CA GLU A 14 -5.21 33.65 5.28
C GLU A 14 -4.13 32.94 4.42
N LYS A 15 -4.28 31.63 4.22
CA LYS A 15 -3.39 30.90 3.35
C LYS A 15 -3.66 31.35 1.91
N LYS A 16 -2.61 31.77 1.23
CA LYS A 16 -2.68 32.18 -0.17
C LYS A 16 -3.15 31.01 -1.03
N ILE A 17 -4.13 31.26 -1.88
CA ILE A 17 -4.60 30.33 -2.91
C ILE A 17 -3.91 30.69 -4.22
N TYR A 18 -3.46 29.68 -4.93
CA TYR A 18 -2.82 29.80 -6.24
C TYR A 18 -3.73 29.26 -7.32
N SER A 19 -3.72 29.87 -8.50
CA SER A 19 -4.33 29.29 -9.68
C SER A 19 -3.51 28.09 -10.19
N TYR A 20 -4.12 27.27 -11.03
CA TYR A 20 -3.41 26.17 -11.68
C TYR A 20 -2.19 26.67 -12.47
N ASP A 21 -2.36 27.74 -13.23
CA ASP A 21 -1.31 28.28 -14.09
C ASP A 21 -0.14 28.86 -13.26
N GLU A 22 -0.42 29.58 -12.17
CA GLU A 22 0.62 30.06 -11.25
C GLU A 22 1.43 28.90 -10.66
N ALA A 23 0.75 27.85 -10.17
CA ALA A 23 1.40 26.68 -9.60
C ALA A 23 2.18 25.87 -10.67
N TYR A 24 1.65 25.79 -11.88
CA TYR A 24 2.31 25.11 -12.99
C TYR A 24 3.58 25.84 -13.44
N GLU A 25 3.52 27.16 -13.64
CA GLU A 25 4.68 27.96 -14.06
C GLU A 25 5.80 27.95 -13.03
N GLU A 26 5.49 28.06 -11.74
CA GLU A 26 6.50 27.99 -10.67
C GLU A 26 7.11 26.59 -10.57
N SER A 27 6.29 25.55 -10.73
CA SER A 27 6.76 24.17 -10.77
C SER A 27 7.64 23.91 -11.98
N LEU A 28 7.29 24.46 -13.15
CA LEU A 28 8.10 24.34 -14.36
C LEU A 28 9.49 24.95 -14.18
N ARG A 29 9.57 26.12 -13.51
CA ARG A 29 10.85 26.73 -13.13
C ARG A 29 11.65 25.84 -12.16
N TYR A 30 10.99 25.29 -11.16
CA TYR A 30 11.61 24.39 -10.19
C TYR A 30 12.20 23.14 -10.88
N PHE A 31 11.48 22.56 -11.82
CA PHE A 31 11.89 21.38 -12.60
C PHE A 31 12.72 21.74 -13.85
N GLN A 32 13.20 22.97 -13.97
CA GLN A 32 14.09 23.42 -15.05
C GLN A 32 13.52 23.16 -16.46
N GLY A 33 12.21 23.27 -16.63
CA GLY A 33 11.53 23.13 -17.90
C GLY A 33 10.94 21.73 -18.16
N ASP A 34 11.02 20.81 -17.21
CA ASP A 34 10.34 19.50 -17.34
C ASP A 34 8.81 19.67 -17.13
N GLU A 35 8.11 19.76 -18.25
CA GLU A 35 6.64 19.93 -18.29
C GLU A 35 5.91 18.74 -17.66
N LEU A 36 6.41 17.52 -17.83
CA LEU A 36 5.77 16.33 -17.31
C LEU A 36 5.85 16.32 -15.77
N ALA A 37 7.03 16.59 -15.22
CA ALA A 37 7.23 16.67 -13.78
C ALA A 37 6.37 17.77 -13.16
N ALA A 38 6.34 18.98 -13.76
CA ALA A 38 5.53 20.10 -13.29
C ALA A 38 4.03 19.74 -13.27
N ARG A 39 3.52 19.19 -14.36
CA ARG A 39 2.11 18.79 -14.49
C ARG A 39 1.72 17.69 -13.50
N VAL A 40 2.58 16.69 -13.35
CA VAL A 40 2.37 15.58 -12.40
C VAL A 40 2.33 16.12 -10.97
N TRP A 41 3.25 17.03 -10.61
CA TRP A 41 3.29 17.59 -9.27
C TRP A 41 2.02 18.39 -8.96
N VAL A 42 1.64 19.34 -9.82
CA VAL A 42 0.43 20.16 -9.60
C VAL A 42 -0.81 19.29 -9.49
N ASN A 43 -0.95 18.28 -10.35
CA ASN A 43 -2.16 17.46 -10.37
C ASN A 43 -2.27 16.48 -9.19
N LYS A 44 -1.13 15.92 -8.71
CA LYS A 44 -1.14 14.78 -7.78
C LYS A 44 -0.58 15.07 -6.39
N TYR A 45 0.30 16.07 -6.24
CA TYR A 45 1.08 16.25 -5.01
C TYR A 45 0.86 17.61 -4.33
N ALA A 46 0.57 18.68 -5.07
CA ALA A 46 0.25 19.95 -4.49
C ALA A 46 -0.94 19.85 -3.53
N VAL A 47 -0.84 20.49 -2.37
CA VAL A 47 -1.93 20.49 -1.38
C VAL A 47 -3.15 21.22 -1.92
N LYS A 48 -4.28 20.53 -1.91
CA LYS A 48 -5.58 21.04 -2.34
C LYS A 48 -6.64 20.74 -1.29
N ASP A 49 -7.68 21.60 -1.28
CA ASP A 49 -8.92 21.30 -0.57
C ASP A 49 -9.92 20.55 -1.47
N SER A 50 -11.11 20.25 -0.92
CA SER A 50 -12.19 19.57 -1.65
C SER A 50 -12.82 20.43 -2.76
N PHE A 51 -12.51 21.72 -2.82
CA PHE A 51 -12.99 22.65 -3.85
C PHE A 51 -11.97 22.82 -4.98
N GLY A 52 -10.79 22.20 -4.87
CA GLY A 52 -9.72 22.28 -5.85
C GLY A 52 -8.80 23.50 -5.68
N ASN A 53 -8.93 24.26 -4.60
CA ASN A 53 -8.02 25.37 -4.31
C ASN A 53 -6.62 24.83 -4.00
N ILE A 54 -5.59 25.39 -4.63
CA ILE A 54 -4.19 25.00 -4.49
C ILE A 54 -3.51 25.92 -3.46
N TYR A 55 -2.82 25.34 -2.49
CA TYR A 55 -2.18 26.05 -1.37
C TYR A 55 -0.65 26.04 -1.43
N GLU A 56 -0.08 25.42 -2.41
CA GLU A 56 1.37 25.34 -2.66
C GLU A 56 1.66 25.77 -4.10
N LYS A 57 2.62 26.66 -4.29
CA LYS A 57 2.96 27.17 -5.62
C LYS A 57 3.98 26.29 -6.35
N SER A 58 4.81 25.53 -5.60
CA SER A 58 5.89 24.72 -6.16
C SER A 58 6.26 23.56 -5.23
N PRO A 59 7.04 22.57 -5.73
CA PRO A 59 7.61 21.49 -4.90
C PRO A 59 8.45 22.00 -3.72
N GLU A 60 8.98 23.21 -3.78
CA GLU A 60 9.72 23.82 -2.67
C GLU A 60 8.81 24.03 -1.44
N ASP A 61 7.60 24.57 -1.65
CA ASP A 61 6.61 24.74 -0.58
C ASP A 61 6.22 23.39 0.04
N MET A 62 6.06 22.37 -0.78
CA MET A 62 5.82 21.00 -0.33
C MET A 62 6.95 20.47 0.55
N HIS A 63 8.20 20.64 0.13
CA HIS A 63 9.34 20.18 0.92
C HIS A 63 9.46 20.93 2.25
N TRP A 64 9.18 22.23 2.28
CA TRP A 64 9.10 22.98 3.53
C TRP A 64 7.97 22.51 4.43
N ARG A 65 6.80 22.21 3.89
CA ARG A 65 5.68 21.65 4.66
C ARG A 65 6.07 20.33 5.32
N ILE A 66 6.70 19.43 4.58
CA ILE A 66 7.15 18.14 5.09
C ILE A 66 8.24 18.34 6.15
N ALA A 67 9.26 19.16 5.86
CA ALA A 67 10.36 19.43 6.78
C ALA A 67 9.88 20.03 8.12
N ASN A 68 8.95 20.99 8.07
CA ASN A 68 8.40 21.61 9.27
C ASN A 68 7.60 20.62 10.14
N GLU A 69 6.83 19.72 9.52
CA GLU A 69 6.05 18.74 10.26
C GLU A 69 6.92 17.64 10.87
N VAL A 70 7.93 17.17 10.14
CA VAL A 70 8.90 16.20 10.68
C VAL A 70 9.70 16.86 11.82
N ALA A 71 10.18 18.10 11.65
CA ALA A 71 10.88 18.82 12.71
C ALA A 71 10.01 19.03 13.98
N ARG A 72 8.70 19.16 13.81
CA ARG A 72 7.76 19.24 14.95
C ARG A 72 7.74 17.94 15.78
N ILE A 73 7.84 16.80 15.12
CA ILE A 73 7.96 15.50 15.78
C ILE A 73 9.35 15.34 16.39
N GLU A 74 10.40 15.63 15.63
CA GLU A 74 11.79 15.61 16.07
C GLU A 74 12.03 16.38 17.38
N ALA A 75 11.30 17.48 17.59
CA ALA A 75 11.38 18.28 18.81
C ALA A 75 11.00 17.51 20.09
N LYS A 76 10.39 16.34 19.97
CA LYS A 76 10.08 15.44 21.09
C LYS A 76 11.29 14.57 21.50
N TYR A 77 12.31 14.49 20.65
CA TYR A 77 13.43 13.56 20.77
C TYR A 77 14.78 14.27 20.98
N PRO A 78 15.80 13.59 21.54
CA PRO A 78 17.15 14.14 21.67
C PRO A 78 17.80 14.39 20.32
N ASN A 79 18.61 15.45 20.24
CA ASN A 79 19.33 15.84 19.04
C ASN A 79 18.41 16.02 17.82
N ALA A 80 17.31 16.76 18.05
CA ALA A 80 16.28 17.03 17.06
C ALA A 80 16.89 17.65 15.79
N LEU A 81 16.45 17.15 14.64
CA LEU A 81 16.75 17.76 13.34
C LEU A 81 15.93 19.03 13.14
N SER A 82 16.57 20.07 12.66
CA SER A 82 15.88 21.34 12.32
C SER A 82 15.13 21.22 10.98
N SER A 83 14.19 22.14 10.78
CA SER A 83 13.45 22.23 9.50
C SER A 83 14.40 22.47 8.31
N GLU A 84 15.46 23.25 8.51
CA GLU A 84 16.47 23.56 7.49
C GLU A 84 17.29 22.32 7.12
N GLU A 85 17.71 21.53 8.10
CA GLU A 85 18.43 20.28 7.85
C GLU A 85 17.56 19.29 7.07
N LEU A 86 16.31 19.10 7.49
CA LEU A 86 15.35 18.24 6.81
C LEU A 86 15.04 18.74 5.39
N PHE A 87 14.81 20.06 5.23
CA PHE A 87 14.61 20.63 3.90
C PHE A 87 15.80 20.38 2.98
N GLY A 88 17.04 20.51 3.49
CA GLY A 88 18.26 20.20 2.73
C GLY A 88 18.35 18.74 2.26
N LEU A 89 17.73 17.79 2.99
CA LEU A 89 17.64 16.40 2.58
C LEU A 89 16.59 16.16 1.49
N PHE A 90 15.46 16.90 1.52
CA PHE A 90 14.31 16.69 0.64
C PHE A 90 14.38 17.52 -0.65
N ASN A 91 14.83 18.78 -0.57
CA ASN A 91 14.72 19.73 -1.67
C ASN A 91 15.39 19.23 -2.94
N HIS A 92 14.75 19.51 -4.08
CA HIS A 92 15.11 18.96 -5.39
C HIS A 92 15.11 17.44 -5.47
N PHE A 93 14.39 16.75 -4.53
CA PHE A 93 14.40 15.27 -4.45
C PHE A 93 15.83 14.71 -4.36
N LYS A 94 16.70 15.45 -3.69
CA LYS A 94 18.15 15.25 -3.80
C LYS A 94 18.60 13.96 -3.10
N TYR A 95 18.26 13.77 -1.83
CA TYR A 95 18.79 12.66 -1.05
C TYR A 95 17.68 11.73 -0.57
N ILE A 96 16.67 12.27 0.10
CA ILE A 96 15.58 11.54 0.72
C ILE A 96 14.27 12.03 0.10
N VAL A 97 13.46 11.07 -0.36
CA VAL A 97 12.23 11.34 -1.09
C VAL A 97 11.08 10.59 -0.42
N PRO A 98 10.30 11.23 0.46
CA PRO A 98 9.02 10.66 0.91
C PRO A 98 8.14 10.40 -0.31
N GLN A 99 7.48 9.23 -0.37
CA GLN A 99 6.72 8.82 -1.54
C GLN A 99 5.23 8.67 -1.26
N GLY A 100 4.40 8.91 -2.28
CA GLY A 100 2.97 8.66 -2.23
C GLY A 100 2.26 9.37 -1.09
N SER A 101 1.72 8.63 -0.13
CA SER A 101 0.94 9.15 0.98
C SER A 101 1.74 10.04 1.95
N PRO A 102 2.97 9.72 2.36
CA PRO A 102 3.82 10.65 3.09
C PRO A 102 4.00 12.00 2.38
N MET A 103 4.34 11.99 1.09
CA MET A 103 4.56 13.22 0.33
C MET A 103 3.32 14.12 0.27
N THR A 104 2.14 13.55 0.09
CA THR A 104 0.88 14.32 -0.03
C THR A 104 0.24 14.61 1.31
N GLY A 105 0.43 13.75 2.32
CA GLY A 105 -0.33 13.74 3.56
C GLY A 105 0.35 14.43 4.74
N ILE A 106 1.71 14.42 4.82
CA ILE A 106 2.42 15.09 5.92
C ILE A 106 2.10 16.60 5.89
N GLY A 107 1.61 17.14 7.01
CA GLY A 107 1.21 18.55 7.11
C GLY A 107 -0.04 18.96 6.31
N ASN A 108 -0.66 18.04 5.57
CA ASN A 108 -1.91 18.29 4.87
C ASN A 108 -3.10 18.15 5.84
N ASN A 109 -3.79 19.28 6.08
CA ASN A 109 -4.93 19.35 6.98
C ASN A 109 -6.28 19.43 6.24
N TYR A 110 -6.29 19.44 4.91
CA TYR A 110 -7.50 19.54 4.09
C TYR A 110 -8.10 18.18 3.77
N GLN A 111 -7.32 17.12 3.89
CA GLN A 111 -7.75 15.75 3.58
C GLN A 111 -7.56 14.83 4.79
N VAL A 112 -8.58 14.02 5.06
CA VAL A 112 -8.51 12.96 6.07
C VAL A 112 -8.01 11.70 5.39
N ALA A 113 -6.68 11.53 5.39
CA ALA A 113 -6.00 10.44 4.71
C ALA A 113 -4.89 9.86 5.59
N SER A 114 -4.58 8.60 5.40
CA SER A 114 -3.44 7.90 6.00
C SER A 114 -2.12 8.36 5.37
N LEU A 115 -1.04 8.29 6.11
CA LEU A 115 0.32 8.40 5.60
C LEU A 115 0.87 7.05 5.12
N SER A 116 0.17 5.95 5.40
CA SER A 116 0.52 4.63 4.87
C SER A 116 0.16 4.53 3.40
N ASN A 117 1.06 3.96 2.61
CA ASN A 117 0.88 3.79 1.17
C ASN A 117 0.08 2.54 0.85
N CYS A 118 0.32 1.46 1.59
CA CYS A 118 -0.24 0.16 1.31
C CYS A 118 -0.57 -0.60 2.60
N PHE A 119 -1.49 -1.55 2.46
CA PHE A 119 -1.97 -2.40 3.53
C PHE A 119 -2.14 -3.82 3.01
N VAL A 120 -1.97 -4.80 3.88
CA VAL A 120 -2.46 -6.16 3.66
C VAL A 120 -3.64 -6.38 4.60
N ILE A 121 -4.73 -6.89 4.07
CA ILE A 121 -5.95 -7.20 4.81
C ILE A 121 -6.36 -8.66 4.56
N GLY A 122 -7.42 -9.06 5.20
CA GLY A 122 -7.97 -10.40 5.11
C GLY A 122 -7.70 -11.18 6.39
N VAL A 123 -8.60 -12.12 6.65
CA VAL A 123 -8.58 -12.90 7.88
C VAL A 123 -7.87 -14.21 7.63
N ASP A 124 -7.09 -14.64 8.59
CA ASP A 124 -6.46 -15.94 8.60
C ASP A 124 -7.52 -17.06 8.65
N GLY A 125 -7.51 -17.97 7.67
CA GLY A 125 -8.14 -19.28 7.74
C GLY A 125 -9.67 -19.42 7.74
N GLU A 126 -10.43 -18.42 8.19
CA GLU A 126 -11.88 -18.52 8.36
C GLU A 126 -12.73 -17.69 7.36
N ALA A 127 -12.08 -17.06 6.39
CA ALA A 127 -12.70 -16.08 5.50
C ALA A 127 -13.47 -16.69 4.30
N ASP A 128 -13.84 -17.96 4.34
CA ASP A 128 -14.58 -18.65 3.26
C ASP A 128 -16.11 -18.60 3.47
N SER A 129 -16.63 -17.42 3.72
CA SER A 129 -18.06 -17.16 3.75
C SER A 129 -18.39 -15.85 3.05
N TYR A 130 -19.63 -15.69 2.57
CA TYR A 130 -20.07 -14.42 1.98
C TYR A 130 -19.91 -13.24 2.96
N GLY A 131 -20.16 -13.48 4.25
CA GLY A 131 -19.97 -12.45 5.27
C GLY A 131 -18.53 -11.99 5.35
N ALA A 132 -17.57 -12.92 5.40
CA ALA A 132 -16.14 -12.60 5.42
C ALA A 132 -15.66 -11.96 4.11
N ILE A 133 -16.09 -12.49 2.96
CA ILE A 133 -15.73 -11.95 1.64
C ILE A 133 -16.22 -10.51 1.49
N PHE A 134 -17.44 -10.19 1.94
CA PHE A 134 -17.99 -8.84 1.88
C PHE A 134 -17.32 -7.92 2.90
N LYS A 135 -16.93 -8.44 4.06
CA LYS A 135 -16.14 -7.70 5.05
C LYS A 135 -14.80 -7.25 4.47
N VAL A 136 -14.07 -8.15 3.80
CA VAL A 136 -12.82 -7.81 3.12
C VAL A 136 -13.03 -6.76 2.03
N ASP A 137 -14.13 -6.83 1.27
CA ASP A 137 -14.48 -5.83 0.25
C ASP A 137 -14.75 -4.45 0.86
N GLU A 138 -15.47 -4.41 1.98
CA GLU A 138 -15.69 -3.18 2.75
C GLU A 138 -14.37 -2.59 3.24
N GLU A 139 -13.52 -3.39 3.89
CA GLU A 139 -12.21 -2.98 4.38
C GLU A 139 -11.32 -2.43 3.27
N GLN A 140 -11.28 -3.11 2.12
CA GLN A 140 -10.58 -2.65 0.92
C GLN A 140 -11.02 -1.23 0.52
N VAL A 141 -12.32 -0.99 0.41
CA VAL A 141 -12.88 0.31 0.03
C VAL A 141 -12.54 1.38 1.08
N GLN A 142 -12.67 1.06 2.37
CA GLN A 142 -12.38 2.00 3.45
C GLN A 142 -10.90 2.45 3.47
N LEU A 143 -9.97 1.55 3.20
CA LEU A 143 -8.55 1.86 3.09
C LEU A 143 -8.23 2.64 1.81
N MET A 144 -8.78 2.22 0.69
CA MET A 144 -8.55 2.88 -0.60
C MET A 144 -9.05 4.33 -0.61
N LYS A 145 -10.21 4.62 -0.02
CA LYS A 145 -10.70 6.01 0.07
C LYS A 145 -9.80 6.91 0.94
N ARG A 146 -8.92 6.33 1.75
CA ARG A 146 -7.90 7.03 2.54
C ARG A 146 -6.50 7.00 1.91
N ARG A 147 -6.44 6.73 0.61
CA ARG A 147 -5.24 6.71 -0.25
C ARG A 147 -4.35 5.47 -0.08
N GLY A 148 -4.75 4.47 0.68
CA GLY A 148 -4.04 3.21 0.82
C GLY A 148 -4.22 2.30 -0.41
N GLY A 149 -3.16 1.64 -0.86
CA GLY A 149 -3.27 0.45 -1.70
C GLY A 149 -3.51 -0.78 -0.84
N VAL A 150 -4.14 -1.81 -1.38
CA VAL A 150 -4.53 -2.99 -0.59
C VAL A 150 -4.06 -4.28 -1.28
N GLY A 151 -3.59 -5.23 -0.48
CA GLY A 151 -3.36 -6.60 -0.94
C GLY A 151 -4.05 -7.60 -0.04
N HIS A 152 -4.58 -8.68 -0.62
CA HIS A 152 -5.09 -9.80 0.14
C HIS A 152 -5.00 -11.13 -0.62
N ASP A 153 -5.01 -12.22 0.13
CA ASP A 153 -4.88 -13.57 -0.39
C ASP A 153 -6.24 -14.24 -0.56
N LEU A 154 -6.41 -15.00 -1.64
CA LEU A 154 -7.63 -15.72 -1.95
C LEU A 154 -7.54 -17.23 -1.67
N SER A 155 -6.40 -17.72 -1.18
CA SER A 155 -6.15 -19.15 -1.01
C SER A 155 -7.09 -19.83 0.00
N HIS A 156 -7.74 -19.05 0.85
CA HIS A 156 -8.71 -19.55 1.84
C HIS A 156 -10.12 -19.75 1.27
N ILE A 157 -10.43 -19.17 0.10
CA ILE A 157 -11.75 -19.34 -0.53
C ILE A 157 -11.81 -20.72 -1.20
N ARG A 158 -12.89 -21.46 -0.95
CA ARG A 158 -13.04 -22.83 -1.49
C ARG A 158 -13.08 -22.87 -3.02
N PRO A 159 -12.50 -23.90 -3.64
CA PRO A 159 -12.45 -24.04 -5.08
C PRO A 159 -13.82 -24.25 -5.71
N LYS A 160 -13.90 -24.01 -7.01
CA LYS A 160 -15.10 -24.25 -7.82
C LYS A 160 -15.57 -25.69 -7.70
N GLY A 161 -16.88 -25.87 -7.52
CA GLY A 161 -17.51 -27.18 -7.39
C GLY A 161 -17.48 -27.77 -5.98
N SER A 162 -16.80 -27.13 -5.02
CA SER A 162 -16.84 -27.57 -3.62
C SER A 162 -18.27 -27.44 -3.07
N PRO A 163 -18.72 -28.36 -2.21
CA PRO A 163 -20.06 -28.33 -1.64
C PRO A 163 -20.24 -27.12 -0.72
N VAL A 164 -21.41 -26.49 -0.80
CA VAL A 164 -21.87 -25.42 0.08
C VAL A 164 -23.20 -25.78 0.69
N LYS A 165 -23.42 -25.40 1.95
CA LYS A 165 -24.65 -25.70 2.70
C LYS A 165 -25.73 -24.62 2.48
N ASN A 166 -25.92 -24.18 1.23
CA ASN A 166 -26.97 -23.22 0.84
C ASN A 166 -27.63 -23.66 -0.47
N SER A 167 -28.55 -22.86 -1.00
CA SER A 167 -29.33 -23.16 -2.21
C SER A 167 -28.48 -23.29 -3.48
N ALA A 168 -27.24 -22.83 -3.49
CA ALA A 168 -26.34 -22.94 -4.63
C ALA A 168 -25.72 -24.34 -4.76
N LEU A 169 -25.71 -25.13 -3.69
CA LEU A 169 -25.15 -26.48 -3.56
C LEU A 169 -23.63 -26.57 -3.80
N THR A 170 -23.08 -25.76 -4.72
CA THR A 170 -21.66 -25.77 -5.07
C THR A 170 -21.09 -24.36 -5.16
N SER A 171 -19.78 -24.23 -4.86
CA SER A 171 -19.01 -22.99 -4.98
C SER A 171 -18.77 -22.61 -6.43
N THR A 172 -18.76 -21.31 -6.72
CA THR A 172 -18.35 -20.74 -8.02
C THR A 172 -16.84 -20.60 -8.19
N GLY A 173 -16.05 -20.79 -7.10
CA GLY A 173 -14.59 -20.65 -7.09
C GLY A 173 -14.10 -19.21 -6.99
N LEU A 174 -12.82 -18.99 -7.32
CA LEU A 174 -12.13 -17.70 -7.08
C LEU A 174 -12.52 -16.58 -8.03
N VAL A 175 -12.71 -16.86 -9.31
CA VAL A 175 -12.80 -15.83 -10.37
C VAL A 175 -13.91 -14.81 -10.15
N PRO A 176 -15.15 -15.18 -9.74
CA PRO A 176 -16.19 -14.18 -9.46
C PRO A 176 -15.83 -13.22 -8.33
N PHE A 177 -15.09 -13.67 -7.31
CA PHE A 177 -14.64 -12.81 -6.22
C PHE A 177 -13.48 -11.89 -6.64
N MET A 178 -12.59 -12.36 -7.53
CA MET A 178 -11.58 -11.51 -8.16
C MET A 178 -12.23 -10.35 -8.92
N GLU A 179 -13.28 -10.62 -9.70
CA GLU A 179 -14.02 -9.58 -10.42
C GLU A 179 -14.72 -8.61 -9.47
N ARG A 180 -15.29 -9.11 -8.36
CA ARG A 180 -15.91 -8.27 -7.33
C ARG A 180 -14.90 -7.27 -6.76
N TYR A 181 -13.79 -7.73 -6.20
CA TYR A 181 -12.76 -6.89 -5.61
C TYR A 181 -12.13 -5.92 -6.63
N SER A 182 -11.95 -6.38 -7.86
CA SER A 182 -11.49 -5.54 -8.97
C SER A 182 -12.49 -4.42 -9.29
N ASN A 183 -13.80 -4.68 -9.24
CA ASN A 183 -14.84 -3.67 -9.47
C ASN A 183 -14.84 -2.61 -8.38
N SER A 184 -14.84 -3.02 -7.10
CA SER A 184 -14.76 -2.10 -5.96
C SER A 184 -13.53 -1.19 -6.02
N THR A 185 -12.39 -1.73 -6.45
CA THR A 185 -11.16 -0.93 -6.66
C THR A 185 -11.35 0.17 -7.71
N ARG A 186 -12.07 -0.12 -8.80
CA ARG A 186 -12.31 0.86 -9.88
C ARG A 186 -13.30 1.95 -9.49
N GLU A 187 -14.21 1.66 -8.56
CA GLU A 187 -15.21 2.61 -8.06
C GLU A 187 -14.58 3.67 -7.15
N VAL A 188 -13.52 3.31 -6.42
CA VAL A 188 -12.88 4.24 -5.48
C VAL A 188 -11.98 5.24 -6.20
N ALA A 189 -12.42 6.50 -6.23
CA ALA A 189 -11.61 7.62 -6.69
C ALA A 189 -10.70 8.14 -5.56
N GLN A 190 -9.45 8.47 -5.89
CA GLN A 190 -8.43 8.98 -4.97
C GLN A 190 -7.81 10.28 -5.48
N ASP A 191 -8.60 11.28 -5.84
CA ASP A 191 -8.11 12.57 -6.36
C ASP A 191 -7.07 12.38 -7.49
N GLY A 192 -7.53 11.87 -8.62
CA GLY A 192 -6.69 11.62 -9.81
C GLY A 192 -5.86 10.34 -9.77
N ARG A 193 -5.94 9.54 -8.69
CA ARG A 193 -5.42 8.16 -8.62
C ARG A 193 -6.58 7.17 -8.62
N ARG A 194 -6.34 6.00 -9.18
CA ARG A 194 -7.22 4.84 -8.99
C ARG A 194 -6.81 4.09 -7.73
N GLY A 195 -7.72 3.34 -7.13
CA GLY A 195 -7.40 2.34 -6.13
C GLY A 195 -6.33 1.38 -6.67
N ALA A 196 -5.53 0.80 -5.80
CA ALA A 196 -4.53 -0.19 -6.16
C ALA A 196 -4.77 -1.46 -5.35
N LEU A 197 -4.84 -2.61 -6.01
CA LEU A 197 -5.16 -3.90 -5.42
C LEU A 197 -4.16 -4.97 -5.87
N MET A 198 -3.72 -5.82 -4.94
CA MET A 198 -3.08 -7.09 -5.19
C MET A 198 -4.03 -8.21 -4.78
N LEU A 199 -4.27 -9.15 -5.67
CA LEU A 199 -4.88 -10.43 -5.36
C LEU A 199 -3.82 -11.51 -5.51
N SER A 200 -3.59 -12.30 -4.46
CA SER A 200 -2.67 -13.44 -4.49
C SER A 200 -3.39 -14.76 -4.28
N VAL A 201 -2.80 -15.83 -4.78
CA VAL A 201 -3.25 -17.21 -4.54
C VAL A 201 -2.06 -18.15 -4.45
N SER A 202 -2.14 -19.15 -3.58
CA SER A 202 -1.16 -20.23 -3.53
C SER A 202 -1.28 -21.13 -4.76
N ILE A 203 -0.14 -21.55 -5.31
CA ILE A 203 -0.09 -22.54 -6.40
C ILE A 203 -0.67 -23.90 -5.97
N LYS A 204 -0.74 -24.16 -4.66
CA LYS A 204 -1.40 -25.36 -4.10
C LYS A 204 -2.92 -25.35 -4.28
N HIS A 205 -3.53 -24.18 -4.53
CA HIS A 205 -4.97 -24.04 -4.64
C HIS A 205 -5.50 -24.66 -5.93
N PRO A 206 -6.60 -25.46 -5.90
CA PRO A 206 -7.14 -26.13 -7.09
C PRO A 206 -7.58 -25.19 -8.21
N ASP A 207 -8.01 -23.96 -7.89
CA ASP A 207 -8.40 -22.93 -8.86
C ASP A 207 -7.23 -22.02 -9.29
N SER A 208 -5.98 -22.33 -8.93
CA SER A 208 -4.84 -21.48 -9.30
C SER A 208 -4.69 -21.33 -10.81
N GLU A 209 -5.02 -22.34 -11.59
CA GLU A 209 -5.01 -22.26 -13.05
C GLU A 209 -6.05 -21.26 -13.57
N ALA A 210 -7.29 -21.30 -13.05
CA ALA A 210 -8.33 -20.34 -13.42
C ALA A 210 -7.97 -18.91 -12.97
N PHE A 211 -7.28 -18.76 -11.84
CA PHE A 211 -6.74 -17.48 -11.38
C PHE A 211 -5.67 -16.94 -12.34
N ILE A 212 -4.73 -17.79 -12.77
CA ILE A 212 -3.68 -17.44 -13.73
C ILE A 212 -4.28 -16.97 -15.07
N ASP A 213 -5.36 -17.58 -15.51
CA ASP A 213 -6.03 -17.27 -16.77
C ASP A 213 -7.02 -16.10 -16.64
N ALA A 214 -7.34 -15.61 -15.45
CA ALA A 214 -8.42 -14.65 -15.23
C ALA A 214 -8.26 -13.34 -16.03
N LYS A 215 -7.04 -12.87 -16.23
CA LYS A 215 -6.73 -11.62 -16.98
C LYS A 215 -6.45 -11.85 -18.45
N MET A 216 -6.46 -13.08 -18.92
CA MET A 216 -6.31 -13.40 -20.35
C MET A 216 -7.56 -13.06 -21.15
N THR A 217 -8.71 -12.88 -20.50
CA THR A 217 -9.93 -12.34 -21.09
C THR A 217 -9.93 -10.83 -21.00
N GLU A 218 -9.99 -10.15 -22.14
CA GLU A 218 -10.01 -8.68 -22.19
C GLU A 218 -11.16 -8.10 -21.35
N GLY A 219 -10.86 -7.05 -20.60
CA GLY A 219 -11.82 -6.36 -19.72
C GLY A 219 -12.10 -7.02 -18.37
N LYS A 220 -11.54 -8.20 -18.08
CA LYS A 220 -11.70 -8.86 -16.78
C LYS A 220 -10.59 -8.49 -15.79
N VAL A 221 -10.97 -8.39 -14.52
CA VAL A 221 -10.07 -8.12 -13.37
C VAL A 221 -9.11 -6.94 -13.60
N THR A 222 -9.58 -5.89 -14.27
CA THR A 222 -8.75 -4.74 -14.69
C THR A 222 -8.36 -3.80 -13.53
N GLY A 223 -8.99 -3.92 -12.37
CA GLY A 223 -8.72 -3.12 -11.18
C GLY A 223 -7.75 -3.77 -10.19
N ALA A 224 -7.19 -4.94 -10.51
CA ALA A 224 -6.28 -5.64 -9.62
C ALA A 224 -5.03 -6.12 -10.34
N ASN A 225 -3.88 -6.09 -9.67
CA ASN A 225 -2.72 -6.90 -9.99
C ASN A 225 -2.95 -8.31 -9.45
N VAL A 226 -2.46 -9.32 -10.13
CA VAL A 226 -2.61 -10.71 -9.70
C VAL A 226 -1.24 -11.40 -9.62
N SER A 227 -1.01 -12.13 -8.53
CA SER A 227 0.26 -12.84 -8.31
C SER A 227 0.04 -14.24 -7.74
N VAL A 228 0.85 -15.18 -8.19
CA VAL A 228 0.81 -16.57 -7.74
C VAL A 228 1.94 -16.82 -6.75
N LYS A 229 1.60 -17.36 -5.58
CA LYS A 229 2.57 -17.79 -4.56
C LYS A 229 3.11 -19.17 -4.92
N LEU A 230 4.36 -19.24 -5.38
CA LEU A 230 5.05 -20.45 -5.79
C LEU A 230 5.83 -21.04 -4.62
N THR A 231 5.66 -22.34 -4.37
CA THR A 231 6.45 -23.05 -3.37
C THR A 231 7.71 -23.66 -3.99
N ASP A 232 8.74 -23.89 -3.18
CA ASP A 232 9.96 -24.59 -3.60
C ASP A 232 9.63 -25.97 -4.16
N ALA A 233 8.67 -26.68 -3.54
CA ALA A 233 8.20 -28.00 -3.99
C ALA A 233 7.57 -27.95 -5.40
N PHE A 234 6.78 -26.93 -5.71
CA PHE A 234 6.21 -26.74 -7.05
C PHE A 234 7.31 -26.46 -8.08
N MET A 235 8.23 -25.55 -7.75
CA MET A 235 9.34 -25.23 -8.65
C MET A 235 10.22 -26.44 -8.93
N GLN A 236 10.53 -27.23 -7.91
CA GLN A 236 11.28 -28.45 -8.09
C GLN A 236 10.52 -29.49 -8.95
N ALA A 237 9.22 -29.65 -8.72
CA ALA A 237 8.39 -30.55 -9.54
C ALA A 237 8.35 -30.08 -11.02
N ALA A 238 8.28 -28.77 -11.27
CA ALA A 238 8.30 -28.22 -12.61
C ALA A 238 9.64 -28.47 -13.34
N ILE A 239 10.77 -28.36 -12.63
CA ILE A 239 12.12 -28.66 -13.14
C ILE A 239 12.27 -30.16 -13.45
N ASP A 240 11.84 -31.01 -12.53
CA ASP A 240 11.97 -32.47 -12.64
C ASP A 240 10.96 -33.10 -13.62
N GLY A 241 9.98 -32.34 -14.12
CA GLY A 241 8.90 -32.86 -14.95
C GLY A 241 7.93 -33.79 -14.20
N LYS A 242 7.79 -33.59 -12.88
CA LYS A 242 6.93 -34.38 -12.00
C LYS A 242 5.54 -33.77 -11.85
N PRO A 243 4.52 -34.59 -11.52
CA PRO A 243 3.23 -34.09 -11.12
C PRO A 243 3.32 -33.32 -9.78
N PHE A 244 2.38 -32.37 -9.60
CA PHE A 244 2.20 -31.63 -8.37
C PHE A 244 0.75 -31.77 -7.90
N VAL A 245 0.55 -31.96 -6.59
CA VAL A 245 -0.78 -32.09 -6.00
C VAL A 245 -1.25 -30.73 -5.48
N GLN A 246 -2.35 -30.27 -6.04
CA GLN A 246 -3.13 -29.15 -5.51
C GLN A 246 -4.16 -29.67 -4.52
N GLN A 247 -4.46 -28.91 -3.49
CA GLN A 247 -5.40 -29.32 -2.45
C GLN A 247 -6.14 -28.15 -1.80
N TYR A 248 -7.26 -28.45 -1.16
CA TYR A 248 -8.02 -27.49 -0.36
C TYR A 248 -8.59 -28.15 0.91
N PRO A 249 -8.49 -27.58 2.10
CA PRO A 249 -7.67 -26.38 2.38
C PRO A 249 -6.19 -26.61 2.04
N ILE A 250 -5.47 -25.54 1.66
CA ILE A 250 -4.12 -25.66 1.04
C ILE A 250 -3.06 -26.25 1.98
N ASP A 251 -3.23 -26.09 3.28
CA ASP A 251 -2.28 -26.54 4.31
C ASP A 251 -2.88 -27.62 5.24
N ALA A 252 -4.04 -28.20 4.87
CA ALA A 252 -4.66 -29.27 5.65
C ALA A 252 -3.93 -30.62 5.45
N ASP A 253 -3.72 -31.35 6.54
CA ASP A 253 -3.21 -32.73 6.48
C ASP A 253 -4.21 -33.67 5.79
N GLU A 254 -5.50 -33.48 6.06
CA GLU A 254 -6.60 -34.19 5.43
C GLU A 254 -7.48 -33.22 4.59
N PRO A 255 -7.06 -32.86 3.38
CA PRO A 255 -7.79 -31.93 2.55
C PRO A 255 -9.10 -32.53 2.01
N LEU A 256 -10.10 -31.67 1.88
CA LEU A 256 -11.41 -31.99 1.32
C LEU A 256 -11.38 -32.23 -0.20
N PHE A 257 -10.37 -31.66 -0.87
CA PHE A 257 -10.21 -31.71 -2.31
C PHE A 257 -8.75 -31.86 -2.68
N LYS A 258 -8.45 -32.78 -3.59
CA LYS A 258 -7.12 -33.00 -4.19
C LYS A 258 -7.22 -33.08 -5.70
N LYS A 259 -6.25 -32.49 -6.40
CA LYS A 259 -6.12 -32.53 -7.86
C LYS A 259 -4.65 -32.65 -8.22
N GLU A 260 -4.29 -33.66 -8.99
CA GLU A 260 -2.96 -33.79 -9.57
C GLU A 260 -2.87 -33.01 -10.88
N ILE A 261 -1.79 -32.26 -11.07
CA ILE A 261 -1.50 -31.46 -12.27
C ILE A 261 -0.07 -31.69 -12.77
N SER A 262 0.18 -31.33 -14.02
CA SER A 262 1.54 -31.19 -14.54
C SER A 262 2.14 -29.86 -14.07
N ALA A 263 3.14 -29.91 -13.19
CA ALA A 263 3.82 -28.70 -12.71
C ALA A 263 4.50 -27.94 -13.86
N THR A 264 5.13 -28.68 -14.79
CA THR A 264 5.81 -28.10 -15.95
C THR A 264 4.85 -27.35 -16.86
N ASP A 265 3.66 -27.90 -17.14
CA ASP A 265 2.69 -27.24 -18.03
C ASP A 265 2.06 -26.01 -17.38
N LEU A 266 1.77 -26.06 -16.09
CA LEU A 266 1.27 -24.90 -15.37
C LEU A 266 2.34 -23.80 -15.29
N TRP A 267 3.62 -24.15 -15.08
CA TRP A 267 4.73 -23.18 -15.13
C TRP A 267 4.85 -22.54 -16.51
N LYS A 268 4.80 -23.32 -17.59
CA LYS A 268 4.80 -22.77 -18.98
C LYS A 268 3.62 -21.84 -19.21
N LYS A 269 2.45 -22.15 -18.68
CA LYS A 269 1.26 -21.28 -18.76
C LYS A 269 1.49 -19.95 -18.05
N ILE A 270 2.04 -19.94 -16.81
CA ILE A 270 2.40 -18.73 -16.09
C ILE A 270 3.34 -17.86 -16.94
N VAL A 271 4.41 -18.43 -17.46
CA VAL A 271 5.39 -17.72 -18.29
C VAL A 271 4.73 -17.15 -19.58
N HIS A 272 3.89 -17.94 -20.23
CA HIS A 272 3.18 -17.51 -21.43
C HIS A 272 2.22 -16.35 -21.15
N ASN A 273 1.43 -16.43 -20.08
CA ASN A 273 0.48 -15.40 -19.72
C ASN A 273 1.22 -14.11 -19.32
N ALA A 274 2.29 -14.21 -18.54
CA ALA A 274 3.13 -13.07 -18.16
C ALA A 274 3.77 -12.39 -19.38
N TRP A 275 4.25 -13.18 -20.35
CA TRP A 275 4.76 -12.64 -21.61
C TRP A 275 3.68 -11.89 -22.41
N LYS A 276 2.46 -12.42 -22.45
CA LYS A 276 1.38 -11.86 -23.27
C LYS A 276 0.69 -10.65 -22.63
N SER A 277 0.52 -10.63 -21.31
CA SER A 277 -0.29 -9.63 -20.59
C SER A 277 0.45 -8.95 -19.41
N ALA A 278 1.75 -9.22 -19.22
CA ALA A 278 2.54 -8.81 -18.07
C ALA A 278 2.07 -9.38 -16.72
N GLU A 279 1.12 -10.30 -16.71
CA GLU A 279 0.57 -10.95 -15.52
C GLU A 279 0.25 -12.43 -15.79
N PRO A 280 0.25 -13.30 -14.74
CA PRO A 280 0.42 -12.99 -13.31
C PRO A 280 1.87 -12.65 -12.95
N GLY A 281 2.04 -11.92 -11.84
CA GLY A 281 3.30 -11.86 -11.12
C GLY A 281 3.56 -13.19 -10.40
N VAL A 282 4.80 -13.42 -9.99
CA VAL A 282 5.19 -14.60 -9.20
C VAL A 282 5.82 -14.16 -7.87
N LEU A 283 5.45 -14.85 -6.80
CA LEU A 283 5.99 -14.67 -5.46
C LEU A 283 6.62 -16.00 -5.06
N PHE A 284 7.94 -16.04 -4.89
CA PHE A 284 8.66 -17.22 -4.40
C PHE A 284 8.40 -17.36 -2.89
N TRP A 285 7.27 -17.99 -2.56
CA TRP A 285 6.64 -17.86 -1.28
C TRP A 285 7.48 -18.40 -0.13
N ASP A 286 8.09 -19.57 -0.30
CA ASP A 286 8.93 -20.16 0.75
C ASP A 286 10.18 -19.30 1.00
N THR A 287 10.74 -18.68 -0.04
CA THR A 287 11.83 -17.70 0.11
C THR A 287 11.38 -16.46 0.87
N ILE A 288 10.19 -15.94 0.54
CA ILE A 288 9.62 -14.80 1.26
C ILE A 288 9.50 -15.12 2.74
N LEU A 289 8.89 -16.25 3.11
CA LEU A 289 8.70 -16.64 4.51
C LEU A 289 10.02 -16.84 5.27
N ARG A 290 11.07 -17.32 4.59
CA ARG A 290 12.40 -17.47 5.21
C ARG A 290 13.14 -16.17 5.45
N GLU A 291 12.96 -15.19 4.57
CA GLU A 291 13.75 -13.95 4.55
C GLU A 291 12.98 -12.73 5.05
N SER A 292 11.65 -12.81 5.18
CA SER A 292 10.81 -11.71 5.62
C SER A 292 11.00 -11.40 7.10
N VAL A 293 11.21 -10.14 7.43
CA VAL A 293 11.40 -9.70 8.82
C VAL A 293 10.20 -10.01 9.73
N PRO A 294 8.93 -9.81 9.32
CA PRO A 294 7.80 -10.16 10.18
C PRO A 294 7.75 -11.63 10.58
N ASP A 295 8.15 -12.54 9.71
CA ASP A 295 8.03 -13.98 9.94
C ASP A 295 8.97 -14.52 11.02
N CYS A 296 10.00 -13.76 11.44
CA CYS A 296 10.77 -14.11 12.64
C CYS A 296 9.94 -14.02 13.94
N TYR A 297 8.78 -13.34 13.89
CA TYR A 297 7.81 -13.23 14.98
C TYR A 297 6.54 -14.07 14.73
N ALA A 298 6.60 -15.06 13.85
CA ALA A 298 5.45 -15.89 13.48
C ALA A 298 4.78 -16.59 14.69
N ASP A 299 5.57 -16.95 15.70
CA ASP A 299 5.05 -17.53 16.95
C ASP A 299 4.23 -16.56 17.80
N LEU A 300 4.37 -15.24 17.54
CA LEU A 300 3.58 -14.18 18.16
C LEU A 300 2.38 -13.75 17.29
N GLY A 301 2.14 -14.44 16.16
CA GLY A 301 1.03 -14.16 15.25
C GLY A 301 1.38 -13.27 14.06
N TYR A 302 2.63 -12.83 13.94
CA TYR A 302 3.07 -11.99 12.81
C TYR A 302 3.52 -12.84 11.63
N ARG A 303 2.57 -13.39 10.88
CA ARG A 303 2.83 -14.19 9.69
C ARG A 303 2.47 -13.42 8.43
N THR A 304 3.39 -13.40 7.47
CA THR A 304 3.12 -12.86 6.14
C THR A 304 2.06 -13.69 5.42
N VAL A 305 1.03 -13.02 4.90
CA VAL A 305 -0.08 -13.67 4.18
C VAL A 305 -0.21 -13.22 2.74
N SER A 306 0.22 -12.02 2.41
CA SER A 306 0.19 -11.47 1.07
C SER A 306 1.23 -10.36 0.92
N THR A 307 1.16 -9.62 -0.17
CA THR A 307 2.00 -8.44 -0.41
C THR A 307 1.14 -7.21 -0.64
N ASN A 308 1.75 -6.03 -0.59
CA ASN A 308 1.16 -4.79 -1.09
C ASN A 308 0.83 -4.87 -2.60
N PRO A 309 0.11 -3.89 -3.19
CA PRO A 309 -0.33 -3.95 -4.59
C PRO A 309 0.76 -4.14 -5.64
N CYS A 310 1.98 -3.69 -5.37
CA CYS A 310 3.10 -3.80 -6.31
C CYS A 310 3.95 -5.07 -6.10
N GLY A 311 3.74 -5.80 -5.00
CA GLY A 311 4.39 -7.08 -4.72
C GLY A 311 5.76 -7.00 -4.05
N GLU A 312 6.25 -5.79 -3.74
CA GLU A 312 7.60 -5.60 -3.19
C GLU A 312 7.71 -5.75 -1.68
N ILE A 313 6.58 -5.68 -0.94
CA ILE A 313 6.58 -5.75 0.53
C ILE A 313 5.65 -6.84 1.01
N PRO A 314 6.19 -7.98 1.52
CA PRO A 314 5.40 -8.98 2.23
C PRO A 314 4.93 -8.42 3.58
N LEU A 315 3.67 -8.64 3.92
CA LEU A 315 3.05 -8.08 5.12
C LEU A 315 2.15 -9.11 5.82
N CYS A 316 2.03 -8.95 7.12
CA CYS A 316 1.04 -9.65 7.95
C CYS A 316 -0.37 -9.10 7.70
N PRO A 317 -1.43 -9.82 8.13
CA PRO A 317 -2.78 -9.26 8.13
C PRO A 317 -2.84 -7.95 8.91
N TYR A 318 -3.49 -6.94 8.33
CA TYR A 318 -3.68 -5.59 8.90
C TYR A 318 -2.38 -4.80 9.12
N ASP A 319 -1.29 -5.23 8.52
CA ASP A 319 -0.04 -4.49 8.49
C ASP A 319 -0.02 -3.46 7.37
N SER A 320 0.86 -2.48 7.48
CA SER A 320 0.93 -1.35 6.55
C SER A 320 2.37 -0.94 6.25
N CYS A 321 2.58 -0.32 5.09
CA CYS A 321 3.87 0.21 4.71
C CYS A 321 3.81 1.73 4.46
N ARG A 322 4.93 2.39 4.71
CA ARG A 322 5.19 3.79 4.35
C ARG A 322 6.39 3.80 3.45
N LEU A 323 6.33 4.63 2.41
CA LEU A 323 7.37 4.64 1.40
C LEU A 323 8.25 5.89 1.53
N LEU A 324 9.55 5.65 1.57
CA LEU A 324 10.58 6.66 1.49
C LEU A 324 11.73 6.10 0.64
N ALA A 325 12.17 6.85 -0.35
CA ALA A 325 13.27 6.45 -1.21
C ALA A 325 14.54 7.27 -0.93
N ILE A 326 15.69 6.66 -1.14
CA ILE A 326 16.98 7.34 -1.16
C ILE A 326 17.44 7.44 -2.60
N ASN A 327 17.73 8.66 -3.06
CA ASN A 327 18.20 8.91 -4.41
C ASN A 327 19.69 8.57 -4.53
N LEU A 328 20.00 7.36 -4.97
CA LEU A 328 21.37 6.86 -5.04
C LEU A 328 22.29 7.69 -5.97
N TYR A 329 21.74 8.30 -7.02
CA TYR A 329 22.52 9.14 -7.94
C TYR A 329 23.20 10.32 -7.23
N SER A 330 22.57 10.86 -6.20
CA SER A 330 23.09 12.01 -5.44
C SER A 330 24.35 11.71 -4.60
N TYR A 331 24.73 10.45 -4.50
CA TYR A 331 25.95 10.00 -3.82
C TYR A 331 27.07 9.64 -4.79
N VAL A 332 26.84 9.78 -6.10
CA VAL A 332 27.88 9.58 -7.10
C VAL A 332 28.64 10.88 -7.30
N VAL A 333 29.91 10.89 -6.92
CA VAL A 333 30.81 12.01 -7.15
C VAL A 333 31.40 11.88 -8.56
N ASN A 334 31.48 12.99 -9.29
CA ASN A 334 31.95 13.04 -10.67
C ASN A 334 31.28 12.03 -11.62
N PRO A 335 29.90 12.00 -11.69
CA PRO A 335 29.19 11.01 -12.49
C PRO A 335 29.67 11.08 -13.97
N PHE A 336 29.77 9.91 -14.60
CA PHE A 336 30.18 9.71 -15.99
C PHE A 336 31.64 10.15 -16.30
N LYS A 337 32.50 10.33 -15.28
CA LYS A 337 33.91 10.61 -15.44
C LYS A 337 34.77 9.42 -14.99
N PRO A 338 36.03 9.31 -15.46
CA PRO A 338 36.91 8.20 -15.08
C PRO A 338 37.22 8.10 -13.58
N ASP A 339 37.10 9.21 -12.86
CA ASP A 339 37.29 9.33 -11.41
C ASP A 339 35.94 9.29 -10.63
N ALA A 340 34.89 8.78 -11.24
CA ALA A 340 33.62 8.62 -10.56
C ALA A 340 33.70 7.60 -9.42
N TYR A 341 33.12 7.95 -8.26
CA TYR A 341 33.00 7.04 -7.13
C TYR A 341 31.71 7.29 -6.39
N PHE A 342 31.27 6.29 -5.59
CA PHE A 342 30.13 6.40 -4.71
C PHE A 342 30.56 6.80 -3.31
N ASP A 343 29.98 7.89 -2.77
CA ASP A 343 30.28 8.39 -1.42
C ASP A 343 29.52 7.56 -0.38
N PHE A 344 30.12 6.46 0.05
CA PHE A 344 29.54 5.55 1.05
C PHE A 344 29.42 6.19 2.44
N ASP A 345 30.28 7.14 2.82
CA ASP A 345 30.25 7.78 4.13
C ASP A 345 29.03 8.71 4.24
N LEU A 346 28.80 9.53 3.21
CA LEU A 346 27.61 10.37 3.12
C LEU A 346 26.34 9.52 3.03
N PHE A 347 26.36 8.47 2.21
CA PHE A 347 25.23 7.55 2.07
C PHE A 347 24.87 6.90 3.41
N LYS A 348 25.84 6.34 4.14
CA LYS A 348 25.65 5.73 5.45
C LYS A 348 25.01 6.70 6.45
N LYS A 349 25.49 7.95 6.48
CA LYS A 349 24.92 9.01 7.31
C LYS A 349 23.45 9.25 6.97
N HIS A 350 23.11 9.37 5.69
CA HIS A 350 21.76 9.67 5.25
C HIS A 350 20.81 8.46 5.39
N VAL A 351 21.31 7.22 5.31
CA VAL A 351 20.51 6.02 5.64
C VAL A 351 20.05 6.04 7.08
N ALA A 352 20.93 6.41 8.03
CA ALA A 352 20.55 6.54 9.43
C ALA A 352 19.48 7.64 9.65
N LEU A 353 19.64 8.79 8.96
CA LEU A 353 18.63 9.85 9.00
C LEU A 353 17.30 9.43 8.35
N ALA A 354 17.36 8.68 7.25
CA ALA A 354 16.16 8.17 6.59
C ALA A 354 15.36 7.22 7.51
N GLN A 355 16.04 6.33 8.22
CA GLN A 355 15.38 5.46 9.20
C GLN A 355 14.74 6.27 10.33
N ARG A 356 15.42 7.27 10.86
CA ARG A 356 14.88 8.17 11.88
C ARG A 356 13.64 8.93 11.40
N ILE A 357 13.68 9.46 10.16
CA ILE A 357 12.52 10.12 9.53
C ILE A 357 11.35 9.13 9.37
N MET A 358 11.61 7.86 9.09
CA MET A 358 10.55 6.85 9.02
C MET A 358 9.86 6.65 10.37
N ASP A 359 10.60 6.70 11.48
CA ASP A 359 10.01 6.64 12.83
C ASP A 359 9.14 7.88 13.11
N ASP A 360 9.60 9.09 12.70
CA ASP A 360 8.79 10.31 12.79
C ASP A 360 7.49 10.23 11.97
N ILE A 361 7.54 9.57 10.80
CA ILE A 361 6.34 9.36 9.98
C ILE A 361 5.34 8.44 10.70
N ILE A 362 5.80 7.50 11.52
CA ILE A 362 4.91 6.66 12.35
C ILE A 362 4.20 7.53 13.39
N ASP A 363 4.89 8.41 14.09
CA ASP A 363 4.26 9.34 15.03
C ASP A 363 3.22 10.24 14.35
N LEU A 364 3.55 10.74 13.16
CA LEU A 364 2.62 11.53 12.34
C LEU A 364 1.40 10.70 11.89
N GLU A 365 1.58 9.42 11.58
CA GLU A 365 0.47 8.52 11.22
C GLU A 365 -0.46 8.29 12.40
N LEU A 366 0.04 8.12 13.61
CA LEU A 366 -0.80 8.01 14.81
C LEU A 366 -1.71 9.23 14.98
N GLU A 367 -1.17 10.44 14.78
CA GLU A 367 -1.98 11.66 14.80
C GLU A 367 -3.03 11.69 13.66
N LYS A 368 -2.72 11.13 12.48
CA LYS A 368 -3.68 11.00 11.37
C LYS A 368 -4.79 10.01 11.68
N ILE A 369 -4.46 8.88 12.29
CA ILE A 369 -5.43 7.86 12.72
C ILE A 369 -6.43 8.47 13.72
N GLU A 370 -5.95 9.25 14.69
CA GLU A 370 -6.84 9.96 15.63
C GLU A 370 -7.83 10.89 14.90
N ARG A 371 -7.38 11.59 13.86
CA ARG A 371 -8.26 12.43 13.02
C ARG A 371 -9.26 11.60 12.20
N ILE A 372 -8.84 10.44 11.68
CA ILE A 372 -9.72 9.51 10.98
C ILE A 372 -10.81 9.01 11.93
N MET A 373 -10.44 8.61 13.15
CA MET A 373 -11.38 8.18 14.18
C MET A 373 -12.39 9.27 14.53
N ALA A 374 -11.90 10.48 14.83
CA ALA A 374 -12.76 11.62 15.13
C ALA A 374 -13.71 11.96 13.95
N LYS A 375 -13.27 11.79 12.71
CA LYS A 375 -14.14 11.96 11.52
C LYS A 375 -15.25 10.90 11.50
N ILE A 376 -14.93 9.63 11.76
CA ILE A 376 -15.90 8.53 11.82
C ILE A 376 -16.94 8.80 12.91
N ASP A 377 -16.49 9.19 14.10
CA ASP A 377 -17.38 9.53 15.22
C ASP A 377 -18.36 10.66 14.90
N SER A 378 -17.93 11.61 14.07
CA SER A 378 -18.75 12.76 13.65
C SER A 378 -19.70 12.47 12.49
N ASP A 379 -19.56 11.33 11.81
CA ASP A 379 -20.41 10.98 10.67
C ASP A 379 -21.83 10.59 11.14
N PRO A 380 -22.88 10.93 10.38
CA PRO A 380 -24.26 10.64 10.74
C PRO A 380 -24.68 9.17 10.48
N GLU A 381 -23.72 8.25 10.43
CA GLU A 381 -23.96 6.81 10.27
C GLU A 381 -24.48 6.19 11.57
N ASN A 382 -25.12 5.02 11.47
CA ASN A 382 -25.51 4.30 12.67
C ASN A 382 -24.30 3.69 13.39
N GLU A 383 -24.44 3.39 14.69
CA GLU A 383 -23.31 2.95 15.53
C GLU A 383 -22.68 1.64 15.06
N ASP A 384 -23.45 0.72 14.46
CA ASP A 384 -22.92 -0.55 13.94
C ASP A 384 -21.98 -0.31 12.74
N VAL A 385 -22.33 0.64 11.86
CA VAL A 385 -21.50 1.03 10.72
C VAL A 385 -20.22 1.74 11.21
N LYS A 386 -20.35 2.66 12.18
CA LYS A 386 -19.20 3.33 12.79
C LYS A 386 -18.26 2.35 13.45
N LEU A 387 -18.79 1.39 14.20
CA LEU A 387 -17.99 0.37 14.86
C LEU A 387 -17.20 -0.48 13.87
N SER A 388 -17.79 -0.85 12.73
CA SER A 388 -17.08 -1.52 11.65
C SER A 388 -15.92 -0.68 11.12
N LEU A 389 -16.13 0.62 10.91
CA LEU A 389 -15.09 1.54 10.43
C LEU A 389 -13.95 1.75 11.44
N ILE A 390 -14.25 1.73 12.73
CA ILE A 390 -13.27 1.81 13.83
C ILE A 390 -12.40 0.56 13.82
N HIS A 391 -12.97 -0.63 13.72
CA HIS A 391 -12.22 -1.89 13.69
C HIS A 391 -11.25 -1.98 12.52
N ILE A 392 -11.54 -1.35 11.39
CA ILE A 392 -10.63 -1.27 10.24
C ILE A 392 -9.43 -0.36 10.53
N SER A 393 -9.58 0.63 11.38
CA SER A 393 -8.54 1.62 11.68
C SER A 393 -7.69 1.26 12.90
N GLU A 394 -8.27 0.60 13.91
CA GLU A 394 -7.58 0.25 15.16
C GLU A 394 -6.47 -0.81 15.03
N PRO A 395 -6.61 -1.89 14.24
CA PRO A 395 -5.52 -2.85 14.08
C PRO A 395 -4.23 -2.21 13.58
N THR A 396 -4.33 -1.25 12.68
CA THR A 396 -3.18 -0.48 12.19
C THR A 396 -2.51 0.31 13.32
N ARG A 397 -3.28 0.81 14.29
CA ARG A 397 -2.78 1.52 15.47
C ARG A 397 -2.05 0.57 16.43
N LEU A 398 -2.61 -0.60 16.69
CA LEU A 398 -2.03 -1.59 17.61
C LEU A 398 -0.69 -2.14 17.10
N GLN A 399 -0.55 -2.34 15.80
CA GLN A 399 0.69 -2.78 15.18
C GLN A 399 1.78 -1.69 15.14
N LEU A 400 1.39 -0.42 15.17
CA LEU A 400 2.32 0.71 15.24
C LEU A 400 2.90 0.95 16.65
N ILE A 401 2.26 0.39 17.69
CA ILE A 401 2.63 0.57 19.10
C ILE A 401 3.43 -0.62 19.62
N SER A 402 3.35 -1.77 18.97
CA SER A 402 4.08 -3.00 19.32
C SER A 402 5.38 -3.14 18.55
#